data_057e9b96f71fb87e553ebc15ddb3e1d0
#
_entry.id   057e9b96f71fb87e553ebc15ddb3e1d0
#
_cell.length_a   1.000
_cell.length_b   1.000
_cell.length_c   1.000
_cell.angle_alpha   90.00
_cell.angle_beta   90.00
_cell.angle_gamma   90.00
#
_symmetry.space_group_name_H-M   'P 1'
#
loop_
_entity.id
_entity.type
_entity.pdbx_description
1 polymer ?
#
loop_
_entity_poly.entity_id
_entity_poly.type
_entity_poly.pdbx_seq_one_letter_code
_entity_poly.pdbx_strand_id
1 'polypeptide(L)'
;LFRSIILLAAALVTVRPLQDWAFGVPHAQTQTHLNFTPVASVDALNQALAQAKGKPVMLDLYADWCVACKEFEKYTFSNQQVQQALGDTVLLQADVTANNAQDVALLKHLQVLGLPTILFFDAEGKEHPEARVTGFMDAATFSAHLRDRQP
;
A
#
# COMPACT_ATOMS: atom_id res chain seq x y z
N LEU A 1 41.81 -15.76 39.19
CA LEU A 1 40.55 -16.38 38.78
C LEU A 1 39.42 -15.36 38.70
N PHE A 2 39.26 -14.54 39.71
CA PHE A 2 38.18 -13.51 39.76
C PHE A 2 38.31 -12.44 38.66
N ARG A 3 39.53 -12.04 38.34
CA ARG A 3 39.84 -11.07 37.28
C ARG A 3 39.49 -11.59 35.88
N SER A 4 39.72 -12.86 35.64
CA SER A 4 39.41 -13.49 34.34
C SER A 4 37.92 -13.64 34.11
N ILE A 5 37.13 -13.89 35.15
CA ILE A 5 35.66 -14.01 35.06
C ILE A 5 35.02 -12.65 34.79
N ILE A 6 35.50 -11.58 35.39
CA ILE A 6 35.01 -10.22 35.17
C ILE A 6 35.33 -9.75 33.75
N LEU A 7 36.51 -10.06 33.22
CA LEU A 7 36.88 -9.73 31.84
C LEU A 7 36.06 -10.51 30.79
N LEU A 8 35.72 -11.76 31.07
CA LEU A 8 34.86 -12.57 30.22
C LEU A 8 33.39 -12.05 30.20
N ALA A 9 32.87 -11.66 31.34
CA ALA A 9 31.55 -11.08 31.46
C ALA A 9 31.45 -9.72 30.75
N ALA A 10 32.49 -8.89 30.85
CA ALA A 10 32.53 -7.60 30.13
C ALA A 10 32.64 -7.78 28.62
N ALA A 11 33.36 -8.81 28.15
CA ALA A 11 33.44 -9.12 26.73
C ALA A 11 32.10 -9.59 26.15
N LEU A 12 31.32 -10.36 26.89
CA LEU A 12 29.99 -10.81 26.49
C LEU A 12 28.99 -9.66 26.41
N VAL A 13 29.08 -8.69 27.30
CA VAL A 13 28.19 -7.51 27.30
C VAL A 13 28.52 -6.55 26.14
N THR A 14 29.77 -6.46 25.73
CA THR A 14 30.21 -5.61 24.60
C THR A 14 29.96 -6.26 23.24
N VAL A 15 29.92 -7.57 23.14
CA VAL A 15 29.70 -8.29 21.87
C VAL A 15 28.25 -8.28 21.45
N ARG A 16 27.29 -8.26 22.37
CA ARG A 16 25.86 -8.22 22.04
C ARG A 16 25.45 -6.97 21.26
N PRO A 17 25.77 -5.75 21.67
CA PRO A 17 25.42 -4.58 20.87
C PRO A 17 26.14 -4.51 19.51
N LEU A 18 27.33 -5.09 19.42
CA LEU A 18 28.07 -5.18 18.15
C LEU A 18 27.46 -6.20 17.19
N GLN A 19 26.95 -7.31 17.70
CA GLN A 19 26.22 -8.29 16.89
C GLN A 19 24.91 -7.72 16.38
N ASP A 20 24.18 -7.00 17.21
CA ASP A 20 22.94 -6.32 16.82
C ASP A 20 23.19 -5.24 15.77
N TRP A 21 24.36 -4.61 15.80
CA TRP A 21 24.75 -3.60 14.84
C TRP A 21 25.31 -4.18 13.53
N ALA A 22 26.15 -5.19 13.62
CA ALA A 22 26.87 -5.76 12.46
C ALA A 22 26.04 -6.81 11.69
N PHE A 23 25.18 -7.51 12.38
CA PHE A 23 24.31 -8.51 11.78
C PHE A 23 22.89 -8.05 11.71
N GLY A 24 22.68 -6.71 11.88
CA GLY A 24 21.40 -6.05 11.83
C GLY A 24 20.29 -7.08 11.76
N VAL A 25 19.85 -7.55 12.93
CA VAL A 25 18.61 -8.29 12.94
C VAL A 25 17.67 -7.41 12.13
N PRO A 26 17.11 -7.88 11.03
CA PRO A 26 16.05 -7.12 10.38
C PRO A 26 14.90 -7.00 11.38
N HIS A 27 15.02 -6.04 12.30
CA HIS A 27 13.88 -5.56 13.09
C HIS A 27 12.87 -4.96 12.19
N ALA A 28 13.31 -4.81 11.07
CA ALA A 28 12.52 -4.29 10.05
C ALA A 28 12.24 -5.41 9.09
N GLN A 29 11.44 -6.22 9.49
CA GLN A 29 10.24 -6.26 8.72
C GLN A 29 9.53 -4.93 8.96
N THR A 30 10.14 -3.87 8.52
CA THR A 30 9.44 -2.69 8.11
C THR A 30 8.48 -3.22 7.06
N GLN A 31 7.24 -3.34 7.45
CA GLN A 31 6.17 -3.48 6.50
C GLN A 31 6.36 -2.31 5.55
N THR A 32 6.92 -2.60 4.37
CA THR A 32 7.05 -1.62 3.32
C THR A 32 5.63 -1.31 2.89
N HIS A 33 5.14 -0.15 3.29
CA HIS A 33 3.83 0.32 2.87
C HIS A 33 3.93 0.89 1.46
N LEU A 34 2.91 0.68 0.66
CA LEU A 34 2.75 1.42 -0.57
C LEU A 34 2.56 2.90 -0.26
N ASN A 35 3.23 3.76 -1.01
CA ASN A 35 3.11 5.21 -0.85
C ASN A 35 1.99 5.72 -1.75
N PHE A 36 0.82 5.91 -1.17
CA PHE A 36 -0.32 6.48 -1.88
C PHE A 36 -0.31 8.01 -1.83
N THR A 37 -0.64 8.62 -2.94
CA THR A 37 -0.94 10.05 -3.00
C THR A 37 -2.44 10.26 -2.71
N PRO A 38 -2.80 11.06 -1.71
CA PRO A 38 -4.20 11.27 -1.38
C PRO A 38 -4.93 12.11 -2.44
N VAL A 39 -6.16 11.73 -2.74
CA VAL A 39 -7.09 12.51 -3.58
C VAL A 39 -8.41 12.64 -2.83
N ALA A 40 -8.83 13.87 -2.57
CA ALA A 40 -9.97 14.14 -1.69
C ALA A 40 -11.25 14.57 -2.42
N SER A 41 -11.20 14.72 -3.74
CA SER A 41 -12.33 15.21 -4.53
C SER A 41 -12.23 14.73 -5.96
N VAL A 42 -13.31 14.91 -6.72
CA VAL A 42 -13.33 14.62 -8.16
C VAL A 42 -12.30 15.48 -8.90
N ASP A 43 -12.20 16.76 -8.57
CA ASP A 43 -11.21 17.66 -9.18
C ASP A 43 -9.78 17.23 -8.89
N ALA A 44 -9.50 16.86 -7.64
CA ALA A 44 -8.18 16.36 -7.25
C ALA A 44 -7.83 15.06 -8.00
N LEU A 45 -8.79 14.16 -8.16
CA LEU A 45 -8.61 12.95 -8.94
C LEU A 45 -8.30 13.26 -10.40
N ASN A 46 -9.06 14.14 -11.02
CA ASN A 46 -8.85 14.53 -12.43
C ASN A 46 -7.46 15.17 -12.63
N GLN A 47 -7.02 16.01 -11.71
CA GLN A 47 -5.67 16.61 -11.74
C GLN A 47 -4.59 15.52 -11.59
N ALA A 48 -4.78 14.60 -10.66
CA ALA A 48 -3.82 13.51 -10.45
C ALA A 48 -3.72 12.60 -11.68
N LEU A 49 -4.83 12.28 -12.33
CA LEU A 49 -4.85 11.50 -13.57
C LEU A 49 -4.15 12.24 -14.72
N ALA A 50 -4.34 13.55 -14.83
CA ALA A 50 -3.67 14.37 -15.84
C ALA A 50 -2.15 14.39 -15.61
N GLN A 51 -1.71 14.52 -14.36
CA GLN A 51 -0.28 14.49 -14.00
C GLN A 51 0.36 13.13 -14.20
N ALA A 52 -0.41 12.06 -14.06
CA ALA A 52 0.05 10.68 -14.23
C ALA A 52 0.06 10.21 -15.70
N LYS A 53 -0.31 11.07 -16.64
CA LYS A 53 -0.40 10.72 -18.06
C LYS A 53 0.89 10.05 -18.56
N GLY A 54 0.74 8.90 -19.20
CA GLY A 54 1.86 8.06 -19.63
C GLY A 54 2.14 6.88 -18.71
N LYS A 55 1.50 6.81 -17.53
CA LYS A 55 1.62 5.70 -16.58
C LYS A 55 0.25 5.17 -16.18
N PRO A 56 0.13 3.87 -15.92
CA PRO A 56 -1.11 3.34 -15.34
C PRO A 56 -1.29 3.86 -13.91
N VAL A 57 -2.53 3.93 -13.47
CA VAL A 57 -2.91 4.45 -12.15
C VAL A 57 -3.79 3.43 -11.42
N MET A 58 -3.51 3.23 -10.16
CA MET A 58 -4.36 2.48 -9.23
C MET A 58 -4.92 3.45 -8.20
N LEU A 59 -6.25 3.46 -8.07
CA LEU A 59 -6.96 4.24 -7.06
C LEU A 59 -7.56 3.30 -6.03
N ASP A 60 -7.10 3.42 -4.80
CA ASP A 60 -7.60 2.68 -3.64
C ASP A 60 -8.61 3.53 -2.88
N LEU A 61 -9.83 3.04 -2.77
CA LEU A 61 -10.89 3.64 -1.96
C LEU A 61 -10.82 3.04 -0.56
N TYR A 62 -10.56 3.88 0.43
CA TYR A 62 -10.23 3.50 1.79
C TYR A 62 -11.07 4.24 2.82
N ALA A 63 -11.33 3.58 3.94
CA ALA A 63 -11.86 4.23 5.15
C ALA A 63 -11.32 3.52 6.39
N ASP A 64 -11.13 4.27 7.48
CA ASP A 64 -10.65 3.72 8.75
C ASP A 64 -11.60 2.68 9.35
N TRP A 65 -12.89 2.82 9.11
CA TRP A 65 -13.92 1.88 9.58
C TRP A 65 -14.08 0.65 8.67
N CYS A 66 -13.33 0.56 7.58
CA CYS A 66 -13.37 -0.57 6.65
C CYS A 66 -12.32 -1.61 7.04
N VAL A 67 -12.75 -2.71 7.65
CA VAL A 67 -11.86 -3.78 8.11
C VAL A 67 -11.08 -4.40 6.96
N ALA A 68 -11.75 -4.70 5.86
CA ALA A 68 -11.13 -5.29 4.68
C ALA A 68 -10.10 -4.35 4.01
N CYS A 69 -10.31 -3.03 4.09
CA CYS A 69 -9.32 -2.05 3.64
C CYS A 69 -8.02 -2.16 4.46
N LYS A 70 -8.14 -2.34 5.76
CA LYS A 70 -6.99 -2.54 6.65
C LYS A 70 -6.31 -3.88 6.41
N GLU A 71 -7.05 -4.91 6.08
CA GLU A 71 -6.50 -6.21 5.69
C GLU A 71 -5.70 -6.12 4.39
N PHE A 72 -6.14 -5.34 3.42
CA PHE A 72 -5.36 -5.03 2.23
C PHE A 72 -4.00 -4.42 2.58
N GLU A 73 -3.98 -3.43 3.45
CA GLU A 73 -2.74 -2.79 3.89
C GLU A 73 -1.81 -3.77 4.57
N LYS A 74 -2.35 -4.62 5.45
CA LYS A 74 -1.59 -5.52 6.28
C LYS A 74 -1.05 -6.73 5.50
N TYR A 75 -1.85 -7.34 4.65
CA TYR A 75 -1.53 -8.63 4.04
C TYR A 75 -1.18 -8.57 2.56
N THR A 76 -1.72 -7.62 1.83
CA THR A 76 -1.60 -7.54 0.37
C THR A 76 -0.64 -6.44 -0.06
N PHE A 77 -0.88 -5.22 0.37
CA PHE A 77 -0.03 -4.08 -0.02
C PHE A 77 1.35 -4.10 0.64
N SER A 78 1.51 -4.82 1.72
CA SER A 78 2.80 -5.06 2.36
C SER A 78 3.63 -6.15 1.66
N ASN A 79 3.04 -6.89 0.74
CA ASN A 79 3.69 -7.98 0.04
C ASN A 79 4.65 -7.45 -1.02
N GLN A 80 5.87 -7.98 -1.03
CA GLN A 80 6.95 -7.51 -1.92
C GLN A 80 6.64 -7.74 -3.40
N GLN A 81 6.01 -8.86 -3.75
CA GLN A 81 5.63 -9.16 -5.13
C GLN A 81 4.57 -8.20 -5.66
N VAL A 82 3.60 -7.85 -4.81
CA VAL A 82 2.58 -6.83 -5.12
C VAL A 82 3.23 -5.48 -5.35
N GLN A 83 4.16 -5.09 -4.49
CA GLN A 83 4.88 -3.81 -4.62
C GLN A 83 5.71 -3.75 -5.90
N GLN A 84 6.37 -4.84 -6.26
CA GLN A 84 7.13 -4.93 -7.51
C GLN A 84 6.22 -4.85 -8.74
N ALA A 85 5.07 -5.52 -8.69
CA ALA A 85 4.10 -5.48 -9.78
C ALA A 85 3.53 -4.06 -10.00
N LEU A 86 3.47 -3.26 -8.94
CA LEU A 86 2.98 -1.87 -8.97
C LEU A 86 4.10 -0.83 -9.15
N GLY A 87 5.33 -1.25 -9.41
CA GLY A 87 6.50 -0.37 -9.45
C GLY A 87 6.40 0.83 -10.40
N ASP A 88 5.75 0.64 -11.56
CA ASP A 88 5.56 1.70 -12.56
C ASP A 88 4.15 2.30 -12.51
N THR A 89 3.32 1.90 -11.57
CA THR A 89 1.96 2.37 -11.41
C THR A 89 1.91 3.56 -10.45
N VAL A 90 1.20 4.61 -10.83
CA VAL A 90 0.92 5.73 -9.93
C VAL A 90 -0.16 5.29 -8.93
N LEU A 91 0.12 5.46 -7.65
CA LEU A 91 -0.75 5.00 -6.56
C LEU A 91 -1.50 6.18 -5.95
N LEU A 92 -2.81 6.17 -6.07
CA LEU A 92 -3.71 7.16 -5.49
C LEU A 92 -4.60 6.49 -4.44
N GLN A 93 -4.94 7.23 -3.40
CA GLN A 93 -5.87 6.77 -2.37
C GLN A 93 -6.88 7.86 -2.05
N ALA A 94 -8.14 7.50 -2.03
CA ALA A 94 -9.22 8.34 -1.54
C ALA A 94 -9.67 7.81 -0.18
N ASP A 95 -9.37 8.56 0.87
CA ASP A 95 -9.83 8.26 2.22
C ASP A 95 -11.21 8.90 2.42
N VAL A 96 -12.23 8.05 2.47
CA VAL A 96 -13.63 8.48 2.62
C VAL A 96 -14.15 8.24 4.05
N THR A 97 -13.25 8.18 5.02
CA THR A 97 -13.59 7.94 6.45
C THR A 97 -14.62 8.93 6.97
N ALA A 98 -14.47 10.21 6.63
CA ALA A 98 -15.37 11.27 7.09
C ALA A 98 -16.76 11.22 6.47
N ASN A 99 -16.89 10.57 5.31
CA ASN A 99 -18.13 10.46 4.55
C ASN A 99 -18.80 11.84 4.36
N ASN A 100 -17.98 12.85 4.09
CA ASN A 100 -18.44 14.22 3.84
C ASN A 100 -19.02 14.37 2.43
N ALA A 101 -19.49 15.57 2.10
CA ALA A 101 -20.11 15.83 0.79
C ALA A 101 -19.16 15.56 -0.38
N GLN A 102 -17.88 15.86 -0.23
CA GLN A 102 -16.87 15.59 -1.26
C GLN A 102 -16.62 14.09 -1.45
N ASP A 103 -16.56 13.35 -0.34
CA ASP A 103 -16.39 11.89 -0.35
C ASP A 103 -17.57 11.23 -1.06
N VAL A 104 -18.79 11.64 -0.73
CA VAL A 104 -20.01 11.13 -1.35
C VAL A 104 -20.05 11.46 -2.86
N ALA A 105 -19.67 12.67 -3.22
CA ALA A 105 -19.61 13.10 -4.62
C ALA A 105 -18.58 12.27 -5.41
N LEU A 106 -17.43 11.99 -4.82
CA LEU A 106 -16.38 11.17 -5.44
C LEU A 106 -16.84 9.73 -5.65
N LEU A 107 -17.44 9.11 -4.64
CA LEU A 107 -17.98 7.75 -4.74
C LEU A 107 -19.07 7.64 -5.79
N LYS A 108 -19.94 8.64 -5.85
CA LYS A 108 -21.00 8.73 -6.86
C LYS A 108 -20.44 8.88 -8.28
N HIS A 109 -19.48 9.77 -8.44
CA HIS A 109 -18.81 9.99 -9.73
C HIS A 109 -18.16 8.70 -10.25
N LEU A 110 -17.54 7.94 -9.37
CA LEU A 110 -16.86 6.69 -9.70
C LEU A 110 -17.81 5.49 -9.74
N GLN A 111 -19.06 5.67 -9.37
CA GLN A 111 -20.05 4.58 -9.26
C GLN A 111 -19.57 3.45 -8.33
N VAL A 112 -19.04 3.83 -7.17
CA VAL A 112 -18.57 2.92 -6.13
C VAL A 112 -19.66 2.77 -5.08
N LEU A 113 -20.11 1.55 -4.85
CA LEU A 113 -21.22 1.24 -3.96
C LEU A 113 -20.77 0.77 -2.56
N GLY A 114 -19.53 0.42 -2.40
CA GLY A 114 -19.01 -0.08 -1.12
C GLY A 114 -17.50 -0.19 -1.11
N LEU A 115 -16.95 -0.51 0.06
CA LEU A 115 -15.51 -0.67 0.26
C LEU A 115 -15.18 -2.09 0.71
N PRO A 116 -13.98 -2.59 0.42
CA PRO A 116 -12.94 -1.96 -0.38
C PRO A 116 -13.27 -2.00 -1.87
N THR A 117 -12.85 -0.99 -2.60
CA THR A 117 -12.90 -0.97 -4.06
C THR A 117 -11.62 -0.35 -4.58
N ILE A 118 -11.00 -1.02 -5.55
CA ILE A 118 -9.78 -0.54 -6.20
C ILE A 118 -10.07 -0.40 -7.69
N LEU A 119 -9.76 0.78 -8.24
CA LEU A 119 -9.95 1.11 -9.63
C LEU A 119 -8.61 1.19 -10.35
N PHE A 120 -8.61 0.81 -11.62
CA PHE A 120 -7.44 0.88 -12.48
C PHE A 120 -7.70 1.76 -13.68
N PHE A 121 -6.78 2.68 -13.94
CA PHE A 121 -6.79 3.59 -15.08
C PHE A 121 -5.59 3.30 -15.97
N ASP A 122 -5.79 3.42 -17.27
CA ASP A 122 -4.69 3.27 -18.22
C ASP A 122 -3.78 4.52 -18.26
N ALA A 123 -2.74 4.47 -19.09
CA ALA A 123 -1.79 5.56 -19.25
C ALA A 123 -2.41 6.87 -19.78
N GLU A 124 -3.62 6.81 -20.28
CA GLU A 124 -4.37 7.96 -20.80
C GLU A 124 -5.40 8.49 -19.80
N GLY A 125 -5.47 7.88 -18.61
CA GLY A 125 -6.36 8.29 -17.54
C GLY A 125 -7.78 7.74 -17.67
N LYS A 126 -7.99 6.74 -18.52
CA LYS A 126 -9.28 6.10 -18.70
C LYS A 126 -9.42 4.88 -17.80
N GLU A 127 -10.49 4.82 -17.03
CA GLU A 127 -10.78 3.66 -16.20
C GLU A 127 -11.09 2.41 -17.01
N HIS A 128 -10.61 1.26 -16.51
CA HIS A 128 -10.97 -0.06 -16.99
C HIS A 128 -11.87 -0.76 -15.97
N PRO A 129 -13.20 -0.63 -16.07
CA PRO A 129 -14.11 -1.17 -15.06
C PRO A 129 -14.04 -2.68 -14.86
N GLU A 130 -13.65 -3.40 -15.90
CA GLU A 130 -13.45 -4.86 -15.85
C GLU A 130 -12.27 -5.27 -14.95
N ALA A 131 -11.37 -4.34 -14.67
CA ALA A 131 -10.21 -4.56 -13.79
C ALA A 131 -10.50 -4.22 -12.32
N ARG A 132 -11.65 -3.67 -11.99
CA ARG A 132 -11.99 -3.30 -10.60
C ARG A 132 -11.85 -4.47 -9.65
N VAL A 133 -11.33 -4.19 -8.48
CA VAL A 133 -11.31 -5.12 -7.36
C VAL A 133 -12.36 -4.66 -6.35
N THR A 134 -13.31 -5.54 -6.06
CA THR A 134 -14.33 -5.32 -5.03
C THR A 134 -14.20 -6.41 -3.98
N GLY A 135 -13.97 -6.03 -2.74
CA GLY A 135 -13.68 -6.96 -1.65
C GLY A 135 -12.21 -7.31 -1.54
N PHE A 136 -11.86 -7.96 -0.43
CA PHE A 136 -10.48 -8.32 -0.10
C PHE A 136 -9.92 -9.36 -1.07
N MET A 137 -8.67 -9.17 -1.46
CA MET A 137 -7.85 -10.18 -2.14
C MET A 137 -6.54 -10.35 -1.37
N ASP A 138 -6.09 -11.60 -1.20
CA ASP A 138 -4.75 -11.86 -0.67
C ASP A 138 -3.66 -11.49 -1.69
N ALA A 139 -2.41 -11.53 -1.25
CA ALA A 139 -1.29 -11.10 -2.09
C ALA A 139 -1.15 -11.91 -3.38
N ALA A 140 -1.32 -13.23 -3.32
CA ALA A 140 -1.21 -14.11 -4.48
C ALA A 140 -2.31 -13.83 -5.51
N THR A 141 -3.55 -13.71 -5.05
CA THR A 141 -4.71 -13.42 -5.89
C THR A 141 -4.61 -12.02 -6.51
N PHE A 142 -4.19 -11.03 -5.71
CA PHE A 142 -4.03 -9.66 -6.18
C PHE A 142 -2.89 -9.54 -7.20
N SER A 143 -1.76 -10.21 -6.97
CA SER A 143 -0.66 -10.25 -7.94
C SER A 143 -1.09 -10.86 -9.27
N ALA A 144 -1.86 -11.94 -9.24
CA ALA A 144 -2.43 -12.54 -10.45
C ALA A 144 -3.40 -11.57 -11.16
N HIS A 145 -4.24 -10.88 -10.40
CA HIS A 145 -5.15 -9.87 -10.93
C HIS A 145 -4.41 -8.74 -11.64
N LEU A 146 -3.31 -8.26 -11.04
CA LEU A 146 -2.46 -7.23 -11.65
C LEU A 146 -1.86 -7.68 -12.99
N ARG A 147 -1.39 -8.93 -13.06
CA ARG A 147 -0.84 -9.47 -14.32
C ARG A 147 -1.90 -9.58 -15.42
N ASP A 148 -3.09 -10.02 -15.05
CA ASP A 148 -4.12 -10.42 -16.02
C ASP A 148 -5.03 -9.27 -16.42
N ARG A 149 -5.22 -8.28 -15.55
CA ARG A 149 -6.26 -7.26 -15.66
C ARG A 149 -5.76 -5.82 -15.64
N GLN A 150 -4.56 -5.56 -15.13
CA GLN A 150 -4.05 -4.20 -15.08
C GLN A 150 -3.81 -3.67 -16.50
N PRO A 151 -4.36 -2.50 -16.82
CA PRO A 151 -4.15 -1.90 -18.15
C PRO A 151 -2.73 -1.43 -18.41
#